data_7fb54e03c930bfcd7d543c7cf4da141a
#
_entry.id   7fb54e03c930bfcd7d543c7cf4da141a
#
_cell.length_a   1.000
_cell.length_b   1.000
_cell.length_c   1.000
_cell.angle_alpha   90.00
_cell.angle_beta   90.00
_cell.angle_gamma   90.00
#
_symmetry.space_group_name_H-M   'P 1'
#
loop_
_entity.id
_entity.type
_entity.pdbx_description
1 polymer ?
#
loop_
_entity_poly.entity_id
_entity_poly.type
_entity_poly.pdbx_seq_one_letter_code
_entity_poly.pdbx_strand_id
1 'polypeptide(L)'
;MKIPTLIHEQNVFAGSAVKFLSNKADITAISFDESRKYLKGAKNIILTGNPVRPSIMRQSRADARRALGVGSRKFVVSFGGSLGANRINDVMTEFAKQNQNSDMLIYIASGSRDYDRVLAKMKEENISLNGNVKLLKYIDNMDVVMNAADLAVCRSGAITLAELCAIGKPSVLIPSPNVTNNHQEYNARALSDGGAAVTICEKDFNIQTLTKAVYSVIYDDKKYTEMS
;
A
#
# COMPACT_ATOMS: atom_id res chain seq x y z
N MET A 1 23.55 36.79 5.27
CA MET A 1 23.26 35.59 6.11
C MET A 1 22.85 34.47 5.14
N LYS A 2 23.49 33.30 5.16
CA LYS A 2 23.12 32.16 4.30
C LYS A 2 22.12 31.29 5.08
N ILE A 3 20.91 31.10 4.51
CA ILE A 3 19.88 30.24 5.11
C ILE A 3 20.20 28.80 4.69
N PRO A 4 20.38 27.85 5.64
CA PRO A 4 20.55 26.44 5.30
C PRO A 4 19.31 25.89 4.59
N THR A 5 19.54 25.04 3.61
CA THR A 5 18.48 24.47 2.75
C THR A 5 18.47 22.94 2.82
N LEU A 6 17.27 22.36 2.97
CA LEU A 6 17.05 20.93 2.94
C LEU A 6 15.92 20.62 1.97
N ILE A 7 16.09 19.56 1.18
CA ILE A 7 15.04 19.00 0.34
C ILE A 7 14.89 17.50 0.64
N HIS A 8 13.72 16.94 0.31
CA HIS A 8 13.43 15.54 0.53
C HIS A 8 12.88 14.88 -0.73
N GLU A 9 13.47 13.74 -1.10
CA GLU A 9 12.93 12.85 -2.14
C GLU A 9 12.22 11.66 -1.50
N GLN A 10 10.93 11.55 -1.77
CA GLN A 10 10.07 10.53 -1.18
C GLN A 10 10.09 9.21 -1.95
N ASN A 11 10.42 9.24 -3.25
CA ASN A 11 10.31 8.10 -4.15
C ASN A 11 11.69 7.54 -4.52
N VAL A 12 11.69 6.31 -5.03
CA VAL A 12 12.91 5.70 -5.62
C VAL A 12 13.39 6.51 -6.83
N PHE A 13 12.49 6.89 -7.73
CA PHE A 13 12.81 7.71 -8.88
C PHE A 13 12.69 9.19 -8.52
N ALA A 14 13.82 9.89 -8.45
CA ALA A 14 13.84 11.31 -8.10
C ALA A 14 13.13 12.19 -9.13
N GLY A 15 12.26 13.06 -8.63
CA GLY A 15 11.56 14.04 -9.48
C GLY A 15 12.50 15.09 -10.07
N SER A 16 12.12 15.68 -11.21
CA SER A 16 12.96 16.67 -11.93
C SER A 16 13.30 17.89 -11.07
N ALA A 17 12.35 18.38 -10.27
CA ALA A 17 12.58 19.48 -9.34
C ALA A 17 13.62 19.12 -8.27
N VAL A 18 13.52 17.91 -7.69
CA VAL A 18 14.48 17.43 -6.70
C VAL A 18 15.87 17.28 -7.33
N LYS A 19 15.97 16.69 -8.53
CA LYS A 19 17.26 16.58 -9.26
C LYS A 19 17.92 17.94 -9.47
N PHE A 20 17.16 18.95 -9.85
CA PHE A 20 17.69 20.29 -10.05
C PHE A 20 18.11 20.97 -8.74
N LEU A 21 17.25 20.88 -7.73
CA LEU A 21 17.46 21.55 -6.44
C LEU A 21 18.54 20.86 -5.60
N SER A 22 18.73 19.55 -5.74
CA SER A 22 19.75 18.79 -4.98
C SER A 22 21.17 19.29 -5.20
N ASN A 23 21.47 19.85 -6.38
CA ASN A 23 22.75 20.45 -6.69
C ASN A 23 23.01 21.77 -5.91
N LYS A 24 21.96 22.40 -5.40
CA LYS A 24 21.99 23.69 -4.71
C LYS A 24 21.76 23.53 -3.21
N ALA A 25 20.96 22.58 -2.79
CA ALA A 25 20.62 22.32 -1.40
C ALA A 25 21.86 21.93 -0.57
N ASP A 26 21.88 22.34 0.68
CA ASP A 26 22.92 21.93 1.62
C ASP A 26 22.76 20.45 2.04
N ILE A 27 21.51 19.97 2.15
CA ILE A 27 21.17 18.58 2.45
C ILE A 27 20.06 18.11 1.52
N THR A 28 20.22 16.88 0.99
CA THR A 28 19.18 16.15 0.29
C THR A 28 18.84 14.87 1.07
N ALA A 29 17.69 14.87 1.74
CA ALA A 29 17.16 13.67 2.39
C ALA A 29 16.54 12.77 1.35
N ILE A 30 16.73 11.46 1.46
CA ILE A 30 16.14 10.47 0.57
C ILE A 30 15.45 9.36 1.36
N SER A 31 14.42 8.76 0.76
CA SER A 31 13.66 7.67 1.38
C SER A 31 14.10 6.28 0.94
N PHE A 32 14.75 6.18 -0.20
CA PHE A 32 15.27 4.95 -0.78
C PHE A 32 16.72 5.16 -1.21
N ASP A 33 17.59 4.21 -0.91
CA ASP A 33 19.02 4.35 -1.26
C ASP A 33 19.25 4.38 -2.77
N GLU A 34 18.40 3.69 -3.53
CA GLU A 34 18.40 3.69 -5.00
C GLU A 34 18.19 5.05 -5.62
N SER A 35 17.66 6.04 -4.86
CA SER A 35 17.50 7.42 -5.34
C SER A 35 18.82 8.12 -5.61
N ARG A 36 19.92 7.70 -4.95
CA ARG A 36 21.27 8.29 -5.10
C ARG A 36 21.73 8.34 -6.54
N LYS A 37 21.41 7.31 -7.33
CA LYS A 37 21.84 7.24 -8.77
C LYS A 37 21.26 8.36 -9.61
N TYR A 38 20.18 9.00 -9.17
CA TYR A 38 19.54 10.12 -9.87
C TYR A 38 20.00 11.49 -9.38
N LEU A 39 20.75 11.56 -8.27
CA LEU A 39 21.10 12.78 -7.54
C LEU A 39 22.62 13.03 -7.54
N LYS A 40 23.29 12.75 -8.67
CA LYS A 40 24.76 12.77 -8.81
C LYS A 40 25.42 14.11 -8.45
N GLY A 41 24.67 15.23 -8.54
CA GLY A 41 25.18 16.56 -8.21
C GLY A 41 24.87 17.02 -6.79
N ALA A 42 24.19 16.21 -5.98
CA ALA A 42 23.86 16.56 -4.60
C ALA A 42 25.13 16.60 -3.71
N LYS A 43 25.25 17.65 -2.91
CA LYS A 43 26.43 17.87 -2.04
C LYS A 43 26.47 16.90 -0.86
N ASN A 44 25.32 16.66 -0.26
CA ASN A 44 25.17 15.82 0.92
C ASN A 44 23.84 15.08 0.87
N ILE A 45 23.88 13.74 0.77
CA ILE A 45 22.70 12.89 0.70
C ILE A 45 22.61 12.06 1.98
N ILE A 46 21.47 12.18 2.68
CA ILE A 46 21.19 11.46 3.92
C ILE A 46 19.97 10.55 3.69
N LEU A 47 20.12 9.26 3.98
CA LEU A 47 19.01 8.32 3.98
C LEU A 47 18.22 8.48 5.28
N THR A 48 16.99 8.99 5.18
CA THR A 48 16.11 9.27 6.32
C THR A 48 14.85 8.40 6.34
N GLY A 49 14.49 7.83 5.20
CA GLY A 49 13.16 7.26 4.99
C GLY A 49 12.07 8.34 4.84
N ASN A 50 10.84 7.90 4.64
CA ASN A 50 9.65 8.76 4.66
C ASN A 50 9.11 8.89 6.09
N PRO A 51 8.46 10.03 6.42
CA PRO A 51 7.79 10.17 7.71
C PRO A 51 6.62 9.19 7.82
N VAL A 52 6.56 8.48 8.93
CA VAL A 52 5.49 7.53 9.26
C VAL A 52 4.66 8.08 10.41
N ARG A 53 3.35 7.91 10.38
CA ARG A 53 2.46 8.36 11.44
C ARG A 53 2.77 7.63 12.75
N PRO A 54 3.01 8.35 13.88
CA PRO A 54 3.30 7.69 15.13
C PRO A 54 2.21 6.73 15.63
N SER A 55 0.93 6.98 15.28
CA SER A 55 -0.19 6.12 15.66
C SER A 55 -0.05 4.70 15.11
N ILE A 56 0.43 4.55 13.87
CA ILE A 56 0.58 3.23 13.24
C ILE A 56 1.65 2.38 13.93
N MET A 57 2.69 3.03 14.45
CA MET A 57 3.79 2.36 15.16
C MET A 57 3.44 1.95 16.60
N ARG A 58 2.47 2.67 17.22
CA ARG A 58 2.06 2.40 18.61
C ARG A 58 1.02 1.29 18.73
N GLN A 59 0.32 0.98 17.66
CA GLN A 59 -0.75 0.00 17.65
C GLN A 59 -0.19 -1.42 17.55
N SER A 60 -0.42 -2.27 18.54
CA SER A 60 -0.06 -3.68 18.44
C SER A 60 -1.04 -4.43 17.52
N ARG A 61 -0.54 -5.43 16.79
CA ARG A 61 -1.40 -6.32 15.99
C ARG A 61 -2.49 -7.00 16.84
N ALA A 62 -2.14 -7.45 18.04
CA ALA A 62 -3.08 -8.14 18.93
C ALA A 62 -4.22 -7.23 19.37
N ASP A 63 -3.92 -5.99 19.78
CA ASP A 63 -4.92 -5.01 20.18
C ASP A 63 -5.79 -4.56 19.00
N ALA A 64 -5.18 -4.33 17.85
CA ALA A 64 -5.88 -3.98 16.62
C ALA A 64 -6.90 -5.07 16.21
N ARG A 65 -6.48 -6.34 16.23
CA ARG A 65 -7.37 -7.49 15.93
C ARG A 65 -8.50 -7.63 16.94
N ARG A 66 -8.21 -7.39 18.23
CA ARG A 66 -9.24 -7.39 19.29
C ARG A 66 -10.25 -6.26 19.09
N ALA A 67 -9.78 -5.05 18.81
CA ALA A 67 -10.63 -3.88 18.56
C ALA A 67 -11.59 -4.06 17.37
N LEU A 68 -11.17 -4.78 16.33
CA LEU A 68 -11.99 -5.05 15.14
C LEU A 68 -12.75 -6.38 15.20
N GLY A 69 -12.60 -7.18 16.27
CA GLY A 69 -13.22 -8.50 16.38
C GLY A 69 -12.78 -9.49 15.30
N VAL A 70 -11.53 -9.38 14.83
CA VAL A 70 -11.01 -10.24 13.75
C VAL A 70 -10.86 -11.68 14.20
N GLY A 71 -10.46 -11.90 15.46
CA GLY A 71 -10.19 -13.25 15.99
C GLY A 71 -9.02 -13.92 15.23
N SER A 72 -9.17 -15.19 14.89
CA SER A 72 -8.17 -15.98 14.14
C SER A 72 -8.33 -15.89 12.62
N ARG A 73 -9.36 -15.21 12.12
CA ARG A 73 -9.66 -15.11 10.68
C ARG A 73 -8.51 -14.47 9.92
N LYS A 74 -8.26 -14.92 8.69
CA LYS A 74 -7.39 -14.19 7.76
C LYS A 74 -8.06 -12.87 7.41
N PHE A 75 -7.27 -11.79 7.32
CA PHE A 75 -7.80 -10.45 7.07
C PHE A 75 -7.02 -9.75 5.95
N VAL A 76 -7.72 -9.44 4.86
CA VAL A 76 -7.21 -8.70 3.70
C VAL A 76 -7.85 -7.31 3.68
N VAL A 77 -7.03 -6.27 3.60
CA VAL A 77 -7.49 -4.90 3.40
C VAL A 77 -7.05 -4.37 2.05
N SER A 78 -7.95 -3.67 1.36
CA SER A 78 -7.65 -3.02 0.08
C SER A 78 -7.95 -1.53 0.12
N PHE A 79 -7.06 -0.73 -0.47
CA PHE A 79 -7.24 0.71 -0.63
C PHE A 79 -6.44 1.28 -1.79
N GLY A 80 -7.04 2.24 -2.50
CA GLY A 80 -6.44 2.89 -3.68
C GLY A 80 -6.04 4.36 -3.46
N GLY A 81 -6.02 4.82 -2.19
CA GLY A 81 -5.89 6.23 -1.82
C GLY A 81 -7.25 6.93 -1.67
N SER A 82 -7.25 8.22 -1.29
CA SER A 82 -8.46 8.99 -0.95
C SER A 82 -9.48 9.11 -2.10
N LEU A 83 -9.01 9.10 -3.33
CA LEU A 83 -9.87 9.18 -4.52
C LEU A 83 -10.32 7.81 -5.03
N GLY A 84 -9.70 6.74 -4.50
CA GLY A 84 -9.91 5.37 -4.96
C GLY A 84 -9.05 5.00 -6.17
N ALA A 85 -9.17 3.76 -6.60
CA ALA A 85 -8.52 3.19 -7.77
C ALA A 85 -9.47 2.18 -8.43
N ASN A 86 -10.16 2.60 -9.49
CA ASN A 86 -11.24 1.83 -10.11
C ASN A 86 -10.83 0.39 -10.41
N ARG A 87 -9.65 0.20 -11.00
CA ARG A 87 -9.16 -1.15 -11.34
C ARG A 87 -8.97 -2.03 -10.09
N ILE A 88 -8.43 -1.47 -9.00
CA ILE A 88 -8.30 -2.21 -7.74
C ILE A 88 -9.69 -2.55 -7.19
N ASN A 89 -10.60 -1.59 -7.17
CA ASN A 89 -11.95 -1.78 -6.68
C ASN A 89 -12.70 -2.87 -7.45
N ASP A 90 -12.58 -2.88 -8.78
CA ASP A 90 -13.25 -3.88 -9.63
C ASP A 90 -12.75 -5.30 -9.36
N VAL A 91 -11.45 -5.51 -9.33
CA VAL A 91 -10.85 -6.83 -9.08
C VAL A 91 -11.07 -7.27 -7.62
N MET A 92 -11.03 -6.34 -6.67
CA MET A 92 -11.34 -6.63 -5.26
C MET A 92 -12.82 -6.97 -5.05
N THR A 93 -13.74 -6.40 -5.84
CA THR A 93 -15.15 -6.80 -5.83
C THR A 93 -15.32 -8.24 -6.30
N GLU A 94 -14.66 -8.64 -7.38
CA GLU A 94 -14.64 -10.03 -7.85
C GLU A 94 -14.02 -10.98 -6.82
N PHE A 95 -12.93 -10.54 -6.16
CA PHE A 95 -12.30 -11.30 -5.07
C PHE A 95 -13.24 -11.47 -3.87
N ALA A 96 -13.95 -10.41 -3.48
CA ALA A 96 -14.95 -10.46 -2.42
C ALA A 96 -16.09 -11.42 -2.76
N LYS A 97 -16.58 -11.42 -4.01
CA LYS A 97 -17.61 -12.36 -4.48
C LYS A 97 -17.19 -13.83 -4.31
N GLN A 98 -15.96 -14.15 -4.71
CA GLN A 98 -15.44 -15.52 -4.59
C GLN A 98 -15.26 -15.96 -3.13
N ASN A 99 -15.03 -15.01 -2.21
CA ASN A 99 -14.68 -15.27 -0.82
C ASN A 99 -15.77 -14.89 0.19
N GLN A 100 -16.97 -14.44 -0.23
CA GLN A 100 -17.99 -13.94 0.68
C GLN A 100 -18.55 -15.00 1.67
N ASN A 101 -18.34 -16.28 1.40
CA ASN A 101 -18.73 -17.39 2.27
C ASN A 101 -17.52 -18.05 2.96
N SER A 102 -16.34 -17.47 2.85
CA SER A 102 -15.12 -17.97 3.50
C SER A 102 -14.96 -17.38 4.91
N ASP A 103 -13.99 -17.88 5.67
CA ASP A 103 -13.60 -17.31 6.97
C ASP A 103 -12.67 -16.09 6.83
N MET A 104 -12.38 -15.63 5.60
CA MET A 104 -11.51 -14.48 5.36
C MET A 104 -12.28 -13.17 5.50
N LEU A 105 -11.79 -12.27 6.35
CA LEU A 105 -12.32 -10.91 6.44
C LEU A 105 -11.72 -10.04 5.32
N ILE A 106 -12.56 -9.31 4.60
CA ILE A 106 -12.17 -8.48 3.46
C ILE A 106 -12.73 -7.07 3.64
N TYR A 107 -11.83 -6.08 3.78
CA TYR A 107 -12.21 -4.66 3.77
C TYR A 107 -11.77 -4.01 2.48
N ILE A 108 -12.68 -3.30 1.83
CA ILE A 108 -12.43 -2.57 0.58
C ILE A 108 -12.73 -1.09 0.83
N ALA A 109 -11.68 -0.26 0.88
CA ALA A 109 -11.81 1.19 0.90
C ALA A 109 -11.76 1.71 -0.54
N SER A 110 -12.94 1.92 -1.12
CA SER A 110 -13.10 2.25 -2.54
C SER A 110 -12.71 3.69 -2.91
N GLY A 111 -12.60 4.56 -1.91
CA GLY A 111 -12.49 6.00 -2.12
C GLY A 111 -13.86 6.66 -2.32
N SER A 112 -13.94 7.95 -2.01
CA SER A 112 -15.21 8.69 -2.00
C SER A 112 -15.86 8.79 -3.39
N ARG A 113 -15.07 8.86 -4.46
CA ARG A 113 -15.59 9.00 -5.84
C ARG A 113 -16.19 7.72 -6.40
N ASP A 114 -15.67 6.57 -5.97
CA ASP A 114 -16.02 5.28 -6.58
C ASP A 114 -16.98 4.44 -5.72
N TYR A 115 -17.26 4.90 -4.51
CA TYR A 115 -18.03 4.14 -3.53
C TYR A 115 -19.41 3.72 -4.03
N ASP A 116 -20.18 4.66 -4.59
CA ASP A 116 -21.56 4.38 -4.99
C ASP A 116 -21.60 3.42 -6.19
N ARG A 117 -20.64 3.51 -7.12
CA ARG A 117 -20.48 2.59 -8.24
C ARG A 117 -20.16 1.17 -7.74
N VAL A 118 -19.19 1.04 -6.83
CA VAL A 118 -18.79 -0.26 -6.27
C VAL A 118 -19.94 -0.86 -5.46
N LEU A 119 -20.65 -0.06 -4.67
CA LEU A 119 -21.82 -0.51 -3.92
C LEU A 119 -22.93 -1.04 -4.83
N ALA A 120 -23.22 -0.34 -5.93
CA ALA A 120 -24.20 -0.78 -6.90
C ALA A 120 -23.80 -2.13 -7.53
N LYS A 121 -22.54 -2.26 -7.95
CA LYS A 121 -21.98 -3.50 -8.50
C LYS A 121 -22.07 -4.67 -7.49
N MET A 122 -21.71 -4.42 -6.23
CA MET A 122 -21.80 -5.47 -5.19
C MET A 122 -23.23 -5.94 -4.95
N LYS A 123 -24.21 -5.02 -4.99
CA LYS A 123 -25.64 -5.37 -4.89
C LYS A 123 -26.12 -6.19 -6.08
N GLU A 124 -25.78 -5.78 -7.30
CA GLU A 124 -26.10 -6.49 -8.54
C GLU A 124 -25.54 -7.92 -8.54
N GLU A 125 -24.33 -8.07 -8.02
CA GLU A 125 -23.66 -9.37 -7.93
C GLU A 125 -24.01 -10.17 -6.67
N ASN A 126 -24.98 -9.70 -5.87
CA ASN A 126 -25.46 -10.34 -4.62
C ASN A 126 -24.33 -10.59 -3.61
N ILE A 127 -23.40 -9.65 -3.46
CA ILE A 127 -22.32 -9.72 -2.46
C ILE A 127 -22.87 -9.19 -1.13
N SER A 128 -22.87 -10.05 -0.10
CA SER A 128 -23.34 -9.67 1.23
C SER A 128 -22.31 -8.79 1.96
N LEU A 129 -22.72 -7.60 2.38
CA LEU A 129 -21.90 -6.67 3.19
C LEU A 129 -22.11 -6.83 4.71
N ASN A 130 -22.98 -7.74 5.13
CA ASN A 130 -23.28 -8.04 6.54
C ASN A 130 -22.43 -9.18 7.10
N GLY A 131 -21.61 -9.82 6.26
CA GLY A 131 -20.77 -10.96 6.63
C GLY A 131 -19.29 -10.57 6.81
N ASN A 132 -18.45 -11.27 6.09
CA ASN A 132 -17.00 -11.12 6.11
C ASN A 132 -16.48 -10.06 5.13
N VAL A 133 -17.33 -9.47 4.29
CA VAL A 133 -16.98 -8.40 3.35
C VAL A 133 -17.49 -7.06 3.88
N LYS A 134 -16.61 -6.04 3.89
CA LYS A 134 -16.99 -4.65 4.19
C LYS A 134 -16.54 -3.73 3.09
N LEU A 135 -17.47 -2.89 2.61
CA LEU A 135 -17.19 -1.79 1.70
C LEU A 135 -17.21 -0.47 2.50
N LEU A 136 -16.14 0.30 2.37
CA LEU A 136 -15.93 1.58 3.05
C LEU A 136 -15.61 2.67 2.04
N LYS A 137 -16.09 3.89 2.23
CA LYS A 137 -15.65 5.06 1.45
C LYS A 137 -14.19 5.38 1.77
N TYR A 138 -13.87 5.35 3.05
CA TYR A 138 -12.57 5.66 3.62
C TYR A 138 -12.36 4.85 4.91
N ILE A 139 -11.12 4.67 5.32
CA ILE A 139 -10.77 4.04 6.60
C ILE A 139 -10.20 5.11 7.51
N ASP A 140 -11.00 5.59 8.47
CA ASP A 140 -10.60 6.65 9.39
C ASP A 140 -9.53 6.16 10.39
N ASN A 141 -9.67 4.92 10.85
CA ASN A 141 -8.75 4.24 11.78
C ASN A 141 -7.76 3.34 11.03
N MET A 142 -7.09 3.89 10.01
CA MET A 142 -6.16 3.12 9.15
C MET A 142 -5.04 2.45 9.95
N ASP A 143 -4.58 3.06 11.02
CA ASP A 143 -3.59 2.50 11.95
C ASP A 143 -4.06 1.18 12.58
N VAL A 144 -5.32 1.12 13.02
CA VAL A 144 -5.91 -0.11 13.55
C VAL A 144 -6.09 -1.15 12.46
N VAL A 145 -6.67 -0.76 11.32
CA VAL A 145 -6.97 -1.69 10.23
C VAL A 145 -5.70 -2.28 9.61
N MET A 146 -4.68 -1.47 9.33
CA MET A 146 -3.42 -1.94 8.77
C MET A 146 -2.67 -2.88 9.73
N ASN A 147 -2.66 -2.57 11.04
CA ASN A 147 -2.06 -3.46 12.02
C ASN A 147 -2.81 -4.79 12.16
N ALA A 148 -4.16 -4.77 12.14
CA ALA A 148 -4.98 -5.97 12.25
C ALA A 148 -4.92 -6.88 11.02
N ALA A 149 -4.74 -6.31 9.83
CA ALA A 149 -4.72 -7.05 8.57
C ALA A 149 -3.54 -8.04 8.48
N ASP A 150 -3.73 -9.12 7.75
CA ASP A 150 -2.66 -10.04 7.36
C ASP A 150 -1.96 -9.56 6.09
N LEU A 151 -2.70 -8.95 5.18
CA LEU A 151 -2.17 -8.51 3.90
C LEU A 151 -2.88 -7.24 3.44
N ALA A 152 -2.12 -6.32 2.86
CA ALA A 152 -2.64 -5.13 2.21
C ALA A 152 -2.58 -5.28 0.68
N VAL A 153 -3.65 -4.87 -0.02
CA VAL A 153 -3.71 -4.76 -1.49
C VAL A 153 -3.88 -3.28 -1.82
N CYS A 154 -2.84 -2.63 -2.39
CA CYS A 154 -2.89 -1.17 -2.53
C CYS A 154 -1.99 -0.63 -3.64
N ARG A 155 -2.10 0.68 -3.89
CA ARG A 155 -1.14 1.45 -4.69
C ARG A 155 0.22 1.56 -3.97
N SER A 156 1.29 1.73 -4.73
CA SER A 156 2.66 1.86 -4.23
C SER A 156 3.10 3.32 -4.04
N GLY A 157 2.24 4.13 -3.40
CA GLY A 157 2.60 5.47 -2.97
C GLY A 157 3.67 5.44 -1.87
N ALA A 158 4.63 6.35 -1.92
CA ALA A 158 5.82 6.34 -1.06
C ALA A 158 5.51 6.30 0.45
N ILE A 159 4.51 7.08 0.89
CA ILE A 159 4.11 7.10 2.32
C ILE A 159 3.42 5.78 2.71
N THR A 160 2.56 5.24 1.84
CA THR A 160 1.93 3.93 2.09
C THR A 160 2.98 2.83 2.26
N LEU A 161 4.00 2.80 1.40
CA LEU A 161 5.08 1.82 1.50
C LEU A 161 5.88 1.99 2.79
N ALA A 162 6.18 3.23 3.18
CA ALA A 162 6.87 3.49 4.44
C ALA A 162 6.06 2.99 5.66
N GLU A 163 4.74 3.19 5.65
CA GLU A 163 3.86 2.69 6.71
C GLU A 163 3.78 1.16 6.73
N LEU A 164 3.68 0.51 5.56
CA LEU A 164 3.69 -0.95 5.45
C LEU A 164 5.01 -1.55 5.98
N CYS A 165 6.15 -0.99 5.57
CA CYS A 165 7.47 -1.41 6.04
C CYS A 165 7.62 -1.21 7.56
N ALA A 166 7.14 -0.08 8.09
CA ALA A 166 7.28 0.24 9.51
C ALA A 166 6.56 -0.75 10.44
N ILE A 167 5.53 -1.43 9.94
CA ILE A 167 4.78 -2.44 10.71
C ILE A 167 4.97 -3.87 10.18
N GLY A 168 5.97 -4.09 9.31
CA GLY A 168 6.24 -5.41 8.72
C GLY A 168 4.98 -6.00 8.05
N LYS A 169 4.29 -5.24 7.18
CA LYS A 169 3.03 -5.68 6.59
C LYS A 169 3.22 -6.24 5.18
N PRO A 170 3.06 -7.56 4.98
CA PRO A 170 3.02 -8.16 3.66
C PRO A 170 2.02 -7.46 2.75
N SER A 171 2.37 -7.24 1.50
CA SER A 171 1.51 -6.48 0.58
C SER A 171 1.54 -7.00 -0.86
N VAL A 172 0.39 -6.83 -1.54
CA VAL A 172 0.27 -6.92 -3.00
C VAL A 172 0.15 -5.49 -3.53
N LEU A 173 1.15 -5.07 -4.27
CA LEU A 173 1.29 -3.71 -4.77
C LEU A 173 0.86 -3.62 -6.23
N ILE A 174 -0.06 -2.72 -6.52
CA ILE A 174 -0.53 -2.42 -7.87
C ILE A 174 -0.12 -0.99 -8.21
N PRO A 175 1.05 -0.78 -8.82
CA PRO A 175 1.52 0.54 -9.22
C PRO A 175 0.51 1.24 -10.12
N SER A 176 0.27 2.54 -9.89
CA SER A 176 -0.54 3.34 -10.80
C SER A 176 0.26 3.66 -12.07
N PRO A 177 -0.28 3.39 -13.27
CA PRO A 177 0.37 3.78 -14.51
C PRO A 177 0.23 5.28 -14.81
N ASN A 178 -0.69 5.96 -14.11
CA ASN A 178 -1.04 7.36 -14.37
C ASN A 178 -0.30 8.34 -13.44
N VAL A 179 0.98 8.06 -13.16
CA VAL A 179 1.82 8.91 -12.33
C VAL A 179 3.07 9.36 -13.08
N THR A 180 3.55 10.56 -12.76
CA THR A 180 4.74 11.14 -13.40
C THR A 180 5.94 10.18 -13.28
N ASN A 181 6.64 9.95 -14.40
CA ASN A 181 7.82 9.11 -14.46
C ASN A 181 7.65 7.68 -13.95
N ASN A 182 6.41 7.17 -13.88
CA ASN A 182 6.10 5.82 -13.41
C ASN A 182 6.71 5.51 -12.02
N HIS A 183 6.83 6.52 -11.16
CA HIS A 183 7.54 6.41 -9.87
C HIS A 183 6.95 5.32 -8.96
N GLN A 184 5.65 5.01 -9.07
CA GLN A 184 5.06 3.96 -8.27
C GLN A 184 5.57 2.56 -8.64
N GLU A 185 5.91 2.30 -9.89
CA GLU A 185 6.52 1.03 -10.28
C GLU A 185 7.92 0.87 -9.67
N TYR A 186 8.75 1.93 -9.70
CA TYR A 186 10.05 1.90 -9.04
C TYR A 186 9.92 1.67 -7.53
N ASN A 187 8.98 2.34 -6.88
CA ASN A 187 8.70 2.16 -5.46
C ASN A 187 8.27 0.72 -5.15
N ALA A 188 7.36 0.14 -5.94
CA ALA A 188 6.89 -1.23 -5.74
C ALA A 188 8.03 -2.24 -5.93
N ARG A 189 8.86 -2.06 -6.96
CA ARG A 189 10.02 -2.95 -7.23
C ARG A 189 11.02 -2.94 -6.09
N ALA A 190 11.31 -1.79 -5.49
CA ALA A 190 12.24 -1.72 -4.36
C ALA A 190 11.81 -2.64 -3.19
N LEU A 191 10.50 -2.79 -2.95
CA LEU A 191 9.99 -3.71 -1.94
C LEU A 191 9.92 -5.16 -2.43
N SER A 192 9.46 -5.38 -3.68
CA SER A 192 9.32 -6.75 -4.19
C SER A 192 10.66 -7.41 -4.48
N ASP A 193 11.66 -6.66 -4.93
CA ASP A 193 13.02 -7.18 -5.15
C ASP A 193 13.70 -7.52 -3.81
N GLY A 194 13.33 -6.80 -2.74
CA GLY A 194 13.70 -7.10 -1.36
C GLY A 194 12.87 -8.22 -0.70
N GLY A 195 11.88 -8.79 -1.41
CA GLY A 195 11.05 -9.88 -0.88
C GLY A 195 9.92 -9.43 0.06
N ALA A 196 9.72 -8.12 0.30
CA ALA A 196 8.71 -7.60 1.23
C ALA A 196 7.31 -7.40 0.62
N ALA A 197 7.17 -7.55 -0.71
CA ALA A 197 5.90 -7.38 -1.40
C ALA A 197 5.79 -8.27 -2.65
N VAL A 198 4.55 -8.46 -3.13
CA VAL A 198 4.26 -8.98 -4.47
C VAL A 198 3.80 -7.82 -5.34
N THR A 199 4.49 -7.56 -6.45
CA THR A 199 4.09 -6.49 -7.39
C THR A 199 3.35 -7.08 -8.58
N ILE A 200 2.18 -6.51 -8.91
CA ILE A 200 1.41 -6.85 -10.11
C ILE A 200 1.19 -5.54 -10.90
N CYS A 201 1.69 -5.47 -12.13
CA CYS A 201 1.41 -4.33 -13.00
C CYS A 201 -0.09 -4.22 -13.29
N GLU A 202 -0.63 -3.01 -13.39
CA GLU A 202 -2.08 -2.82 -13.56
C GLU A 202 -2.64 -3.51 -14.81
N LYS A 203 -1.87 -3.60 -15.89
CA LYS A 203 -2.26 -4.32 -17.13
C LYS A 203 -2.46 -5.83 -16.92
N ASP A 204 -1.74 -6.42 -15.97
CA ASP A 204 -1.76 -7.85 -15.64
C ASP A 204 -2.64 -8.15 -14.42
N PHE A 205 -3.21 -7.09 -13.79
CA PHE A 205 -4.00 -7.19 -12.58
C PHE A 205 -5.43 -7.63 -12.88
N ASN A 206 -5.75 -8.85 -12.51
CA ASN A 206 -7.05 -9.50 -12.64
C ASN A 206 -7.31 -10.43 -11.46
N ILE A 207 -8.50 -11.05 -11.42
CA ILE A 207 -8.89 -11.92 -10.30
C ILE A 207 -7.94 -13.12 -10.12
N GLN A 208 -7.45 -13.71 -11.20
CA GLN A 208 -6.55 -14.87 -11.13
C GLN A 208 -5.20 -14.49 -10.54
N THR A 209 -4.61 -13.38 -11.01
CA THR A 209 -3.32 -12.89 -10.51
C THR A 209 -3.42 -12.40 -9.07
N LEU A 210 -4.52 -11.74 -8.68
CA LEU A 210 -4.77 -11.32 -7.32
C LEU A 210 -4.92 -12.53 -6.38
N THR A 211 -5.80 -13.48 -6.73
CA THR A 211 -6.06 -14.67 -5.89
C THR A 211 -4.78 -15.46 -5.66
N LYS A 212 -3.99 -15.68 -6.73
CA LYS A 212 -2.70 -16.35 -6.63
C LYS A 212 -1.75 -15.60 -5.69
N ALA A 213 -1.63 -14.28 -5.82
CA ALA A 213 -0.75 -13.48 -4.99
C ALA A 213 -1.19 -13.48 -3.51
N VAL A 214 -2.48 -13.22 -3.25
CA VAL A 214 -3.03 -13.21 -1.88
C VAL A 214 -2.82 -14.57 -1.21
N TYR A 215 -3.25 -15.65 -1.86
CA TYR A 215 -3.19 -17.00 -1.25
C TYR A 215 -1.76 -17.49 -1.06
N SER A 216 -0.84 -17.16 -1.98
CA SER A 216 0.57 -17.51 -1.85
C SER A 216 1.27 -16.86 -0.66
N VAL A 217 0.67 -15.83 -0.06
CA VAL A 217 1.22 -15.14 1.11
C VAL A 217 0.48 -15.57 2.38
N ILE A 218 -0.87 -15.48 2.38
CA ILE A 218 -1.64 -15.65 3.63
C ILE A 218 -1.77 -17.11 4.08
N TYR A 219 -1.54 -18.07 3.19
CA TYR A 219 -1.60 -19.52 3.48
C TYR A 219 -0.23 -20.21 3.46
N ASP A 220 0.85 -19.44 3.32
CA ASP A 220 2.24 -19.91 3.44
C ASP A 220 2.91 -19.17 4.59
N ASP A 221 2.97 -19.79 5.76
CA ASP A 221 3.52 -19.17 6.97
C ASP A 221 4.99 -18.79 6.82
N LYS A 222 5.78 -19.58 6.05
CA LYS A 222 7.16 -19.27 5.77
C LYS A 222 7.28 -17.99 4.96
N LYS A 223 6.56 -17.92 3.84
CA LYS A 223 6.56 -16.74 2.99
C LYS A 223 6.00 -15.51 3.71
N TYR A 224 4.93 -15.68 4.50
CA TYR A 224 4.39 -14.61 5.33
C TYR A 224 5.44 -14.02 6.27
N THR A 225 6.19 -14.88 6.96
CA THR A 225 7.24 -14.48 7.90
C THR A 225 8.43 -13.81 7.19
N GLU A 226 8.82 -14.32 6.02
CA GLU A 226 9.90 -13.71 5.22
C GLU A 226 9.54 -12.33 4.69
N MET A 227 8.24 -12.06 4.46
CA MET A 227 7.74 -10.77 3.99
C MET A 227 7.46 -9.77 5.12
N SER A 228 7.42 -10.21 6.38
CA SER A 228 7.13 -9.40 7.57
C SER A 228 8.42 -8.99 8.26
#